data_b19e4a5cda90cd23e01406411a50f3a0
#
_entry.id   b19e4a5cda90cd23e01406411a50f3a0
#
_cell.length_a   1.000
_cell.length_b   1.000
_cell.length_c   1.000
_cell.angle_alpha   90.00
_cell.angle_beta   90.00
_cell.angle_gamma   90.00
#
_symmetry.space_group_name_H-M   'P 1'
#
loop_
_entity.id
_entity.type
_entity.pdbx_description
1 polymer ?
#
loop_
_entity_poly.entity_id
_entity_poly.type
_entity_poly.pdbx_seq_one_letter_code
_entity_poly.pdbx_strand_id
1 'polypeptide(L)'
;PETLGYDRIAAVVGANEQFPHNDILVIDAGTCITYEFIDSKGQYHGGNISPGMQMRYKALHQFTGRLPLIDSNGRKLPMGRDTETAIRAGVLKGMEYEISGYIEAMKHKYPVTFGFFNGSAMIFLLIQT
;
A
#
# COMPACT_ATOMS: atom_id res chain seq x y z
N PRO A 1 -1.27 17.59 3.70
CA PRO A 1 -1.60 18.71 2.84
C PRO A 1 -2.77 18.41 1.90
N GLU A 2 -3.32 19.45 1.39
CA GLU A 2 -4.48 19.39 0.47
C GLU A 2 -4.20 18.56 -0.78
N THR A 3 -2.97 18.62 -1.31
CA THR A 3 -2.58 17.84 -2.49
C THR A 3 -2.71 16.35 -2.28
N LEU A 4 -2.41 15.84 -1.10
CA LEU A 4 -2.55 14.44 -0.78
C LEU A 4 -4.02 14.02 -0.79
N GLY A 5 -4.92 14.90 -0.31
CA GLY A 5 -6.35 14.68 -0.37
C GLY A 5 -6.89 14.58 -1.78
N TYR A 6 -6.43 15.45 -2.67
CA TYR A 6 -6.83 15.42 -4.08
C TYR A 6 -6.34 14.17 -4.79
N ASP A 7 -5.10 13.74 -4.54
CA ASP A 7 -4.56 12.52 -5.11
C ASP A 7 -5.36 11.29 -4.70
N ARG A 8 -5.78 11.24 -3.46
CA ARG A 8 -6.62 10.15 -2.95
C ARG A 8 -7.97 10.12 -3.65
N ILE A 9 -8.62 11.28 -3.77
CA ILE A 9 -9.90 11.41 -4.46
C ILE A 9 -9.76 11.02 -5.93
N ALA A 10 -8.71 11.49 -6.59
CA ALA A 10 -8.47 11.18 -8.00
C ALA A 10 -8.29 9.67 -8.22
N ALA A 11 -7.58 9.00 -7.32
CA ALA A 11 -7.37 7.56 -7.39
C ALA A 11 -8.69 6.80 -7.27
N VAL A 12 -9.54 7.18 -6.33
CA VAL A 12 -10.86 6.56 -6.11
C VAL A 12 -11.78 6.78 -7.31
N VAL A 13 -11.85 8.02 -7.81
CA VAL A 13 -12.69 8.36 -8.97
C VAL A 13 -12.23 7.59 -10.20
N GLY A 14 -10.91 7.55 -10.45
CA GLY A 14 -10.35 6.82 -11.58
C GLY A 14 -10.64 5.33 -11.53
N ALA A 15 -10.50 4.73 -10.37
CA ALA A 15 -10.78 3.32 -10.17
C ALA A 15 -12.28 3.01 -10.39
N ASN A 16 -13.15 3.85 -9.86
CA ASN A 16 -14.59 3.67 -10.00
C ASN A 16 -15.06 3.85 -11.45
N GLU A 17 -14.45 4.78 -12.19
CA GLU A 17 -14.75 4.96 -13.60
C GLU A 17 -14.32 3.78 -14.43
N GLN A 18 -13.16 3.19 -14.10
CA GLN A 18 -12.60 2.06 -14.82
C GLN A 18 -13.33 0.76 -14.51
N PHE A 19 -13.79 0.60 -13.28
CA PHE A 19 -14.44 -0.62 -12.80
C PHE A 19 -15.72 -0.29 -12.04
N PRO A 20 -16.74 0.30 -12.70
CA PRO A 20 -17.98 0.68 -12.01
C PRO A 20 -18.72 -0.55 -11.49
N HIS A 21 -19.50 -0.35 -10.43
CA HIS A 21 -20.36 -1.37 -9.83
C HIS A 21 -19.60 -2.52 -9.16
N ASN A 22 -18.36 -2.25 -8.72
CA ASN A 22 -17.55 -3.20 -7.97
C ASN A 22 -17.17 -2.63 -6.61
N ASP A 23 -16.94 -3.50 -5.64
CA ASP A 23 -16.26 -3.14 -4.41
C ASP A 23 -14.76 -3.08 -4.71
N ILE A 24 -14.13 -1.93 -4.49
CA ILE A 24 -12.75 -1.69 -4.91
C ILE A 24 -11.89 -1.23 -3.74
N LEU A 25 -10.77 -1.91 -3.53
CA LEU A 25 -9.69 -1.44 -2.70
C LEU A 25 -8.64 -0.80 -3.60
N VAL A 26 -8.42 0.50 -3.45
CA VAL A 26 -7.41 1.23 -4.21
C VAL A 26 -6.16 1.38 -3.34
N ILE A 27 -5.06 0.81 -3.79
CA ILE A 27 -3.77 0.90 -3.10
C ILE A 27 -2.83 1.72 -3.98
N ASP A 28 -2.39 2.86 -3.45
CA ASP A 28 -1.43 3.74 -4.14
C ASP A 28 -0.14 3.77 -3.33
N ALA A 29 0.90 3.14 -3.85
CA ALA A 29 2.19 3.04 -3.19
C ALA A 29 3.18 4.04 -3.82
N GLY A 30 3.33 5.18 -3.18
CA GLY A 30 4.23 6.24 -3.59
C GLY A 30 5.01 6.80 -2.40
N THR A 31 5.05 8.11 -2.26
CA THR A 31 5.65 8.78 -1.09
C THR A 31 5.03 8.26 0.21
N CYS A 32 3.70 8.12 0.19
CA CYS A 32 2.95 7.38 1.19
C CYS A 32 2.30 6.18 0.52
N ILE A 33 1.84 5.23 1.31
CA ILE A 33 0.94 4.19 0.83
C ILE A 33 -0.45 4.58 1.30
N THR A 34 -1.39 4.67 0.38
CA THR A 34 -2.78 4.95 0.71
C THR A 34 -3.65 3.76 0.34
N TYR A 35 -4.66 3.54 1.16
CA TYR A 35 -5.63 2.48 1.00
C TYR A 35 -7.00 3.12 1.03
N GLU A 36 -7.74 3.05 -0.08
CA GLU A 36 -9.07 3.65 -0.18
C GLU A 36 -10.08 2.58 -0.55
N PHE A 37 -11.27 2.65 0.04
CA PHE A 37 -12.32 1.70 -0.28
C PHE A 37 -13.55 2.40 -0.84
N ILE A 38 -14.02 1.89 -1.99
CA ILE A 38 -15.27 2.33 -2.60
C ILE A 38 -16.12 1.09 -2.87
N ASP A 39 -17.43 1.15 -2.53
CA ASP A 39 -18.29 0.00 -2.70
C ASP A 39 -18.92 -0.08 -4.10
N SER A 40 -19.64 -1.16 -4.35
CA SER A 40 -20.29 -1.43 -5.64
C SER A 40 -21.36 -0.39 -6.01
N LYS A 41 -21.81 0.40 -5.06
CA LYS A 41 -22.77 1.47 -5.28
C LYS A 41 -22.09 2.81 -5.54
N GLY A 42 -20.75 2.83 -5.59
CA GLY A 42 -19.98 4.04 -5.76
C GLY A 42 -19.81 4.89 -4.50
N GLN A 43 -20.11 4.32 -3.33
CA GLN A 43 -19.99 5.02 -2.07
C GLN A 43 -18.59 4.85 -1.50
N TYR A 44 -17.94 5.98 -1.21
CA TYR A 44 -16.60 5.99 -0.64
C TYR A 44 -16.66 5.80 0.89
N HIS A 45 -15.94 4.82 1.39
CA HIS A 45 -15.94 4.45 2.81
C HIS A 45 -14.76 5.00 3.59
N GLY A 46 -13.90 5.78 2.96
CA GLY A 46 -12.70 6.30 3.60
C GLY A 46 -11.48 5.46 3.29
N GLY A 47 -10.40 5.73 3.99
CA GLY A 47 -9.16 5.03 3.74
C GLY A 47 -8.11 5.31 4.80
N ASN A 48 -6.94 4.68 4.63
CA ASN A 48 -5.82 4.76 5.54
C ASN A 48 -4.58 5.26 4.83
N ILE A 49 -3.69 5.87 5.58
CA ILE A 49 -2.41 6.39 5.09
C ILE A 49 -1.29 5.75 5.90
N SER A 50 -0.27 5.28 5.21
CA SER A 50 0.87 4.60 5.81
C SER A 50 2.15 5.10 5.16
N PRO A 51 3.31 4.97 5.83
CA PRO A 51 4.56 5.47 5.24
C PRO A 51 4.97 4.68 3.99
N GLY A 52 5.40 5.40 2.97
CA GLY A 52 6.00 4.79 1.80
C GLY A 52 7.41 4.27 2.06
N MET A 53 8.01 3.65 1.06
CA MET A 53 9.29 2.97 1.20
C MET A 53 10.42 3.91 1.65
N GLN A 54 10.60 5.03 0.96
CA GLN A 54 11.66 5.96 1.27
C GLN A 54 11.50 6.59 2.65
N MET A 55 10.27 6.85 3.03
CA MET A 55 9.94 7.41 4.34
C MET A 55 10.33 6.44 5.45
N ARG A 56 10.14 5.14 5.24
CA ARG A 56 10.52 4.09 6.22
C ARG A 56 12.04 4.04 6.41
N TYR A 57 12.80 4.07 5.32
CA TYR A 57 14.27 4.11 5.40
C TYR A 57 14.76 5.37 6.08
N LYS A 58 14.20 6.52 5.72
CA LYS A 58 14.59 7.81 6.32
C LYS A 58 14.24 7.87 7.80
N ALA A 59 13.06 7.36 8.18
CA ALA A 59 12.64 7.36 9.58
C ALA A 59 13.58 6.52 10.45
N LEU A 60 13.97 5.34 9.98
CA LEU A 60 14.90 4.48 10.70
C LEU A 60 16.25 5.18 10.94
N HIS A 61 16.74 5.88 9.94
CA HIS A 61 17.97 6.65 10.07
C HIS A 61 17.80 7.87 10.98
N GLN A 62 16.78 8.67 10.70
CA GLN A 62 16.61 9.99 11.34
C GLN A 62 16.23 9.88 12.82
N PHE A 63 15.36 8.92 13.16
CA PHE A 63 14.81 8.83 14.52
C PHE A 63 15.52 7.81 15.42
N THR A 64 16.58 7.18 14.92
CA THR A 64 17.47 6.37 15.75
C THR A 64 18.85 7.02 15.74
N GLY A 65 19.62 6.84 16.75
CA GLY A 65 20.94 7.48 16.81
C GLY A 65 22.00 6.79 15.97
N ARG A 66 21.75 5.58 15.49
CA ARG A 66 22.82 4.72 14.96
C ARG A 66 22.55 4.06 13.63
N LEU A 67 21.31 4.00 13.20
CA LEU A 67 21.01 3.29 11.96
C LEU A 67 21.38 4.13 10.74
N PRO A 68 22.09 3.53 9.76
CA PRO A 68 22.47 4.25 8.54
C PRO A 68 21.27 4.50 7.65
N LEU A 69 21.39 5.47 6.74
CA LEU A 69 20.45 5.66 5.67
C LEU A 69 20.81 4.68 4.57
N ILE A 70 19.93 3.73 4.29
CA ILE A 70 20.09 2.78 3.19
C ILE A 70 18.88 2.83 2.28
N ASP A 71 18.93 2.10 1.20
CA ASP A 71 17.85 1.98 0.24
C ASP A 71 17.53 0.52 -0.08
N SER A 72 16.64 0.30 -1.04
CA SER A 72 16.22 -1.04 -1.43
C SER A 72 17.24 -1.78 -2.29
N ASN A 73 18.30 -1.11 -2.74
CA ASN A 73 19.36 -1.74 -3.52
C ASN A 73 20.30 -2.50 -2.60
N GLY A 74 20.66 -3.70 -2.99
CA GLY A 74 21.55 -4.55 -2.23
C GLY A 74 20.92 -5.90 -1.93
N ARG A 75 21.55 -6.61 -1.02
CA ARG A 75 21.15 -7.98 -0.73
C ARG A 75 19.80 -8.01 0.00
N LYS A 76 18.88 -8.80 -0.55
CA LYS A 76 17.53 -8.97 -0.01
C LYS A 76 17.41 -10.34 0.65
N LEU A 77 17.23 -10.34 1.96
CA LEU A 77 17.09 -11.55 2.78
C LEU A 77 15.71 -11.55 3.45
N PRO A 78 15.12 -12.75 3.67
CA PRO A 78 13.87 -12.82 4.46
C PRO A 78 14.06 -12.35 5.90
N MET A 79 15.23 -12.64 6.46
CA MET A 79 15.65 -12.14 7.78
C MET A 79 17.07 -11.61 7.63
N GLY A 80 17.28 -10.37 8.05
CA GLY A 80 18.59 -9.73 7.96
C GLY A 80 19.63 -10.40 8.85
N ARG A 81 20.90 -10.31 8.44
CA ARG A 81 22.03 -10.89 9.16
C ARG A 81 23.01 -9.83 9.68
N ASP A 82 22.86 -8.61 9.21
CA ASP A 82 23.61 -7.45 9.68
C ASP A 82 22.67 -6.27 9.69
N THR A 83 23.14 -5.11 10.12
CA THR A 83 22.30 -3.92 10.23
C THR A 83 21.69 -3.54 8.89
N GLU A 84 22.47 -3.50 7.82
CA GLU A 84 21.99 -3.12 6.50
C GLU A 84 20.91 -4.06 5.98
N THR A 85 21.17 -5.37 6.01
CA THR A 85 20.19 -6.34 5.52
C THR A 85 18.96 -6.41 6.43
N ALA A 86 19.12 -6.16 7.73
CA ALA A 86 18.00 -6.13 8.67
C ALA A 86 17.07 -4.94 8.40
N ILE A 87 17.63 -3.76 8.13
CA ILE A 87 16.84 -2.57 7.75
C ILE A 87 16.10 -2.85 6.45
N ARG A 88 16.81 -3.35 5.45
CA ARG A 88 16.20 -3.62 4.13
C ARG A 88 15.11 -4.67 4.22
N ALA A 89 15.36 -5.78 4.91
CA ALA A 89 14.36 -6.83 5.11
C ALA A 89 13.13 -6.29 5.88
N GLY A 90 13.36 -5.51 6.92
CA GLY A 90 12.28 -4.92 7.71
C GLY A 90 11.39 -4.00 6.90
N VAL A 91 11.97 -3.13 6.08
CA VAL A 91 11.20 -2.22 5.22
C VAL A 91 10.46 -3.00 4.13
N LEU A 92 11.16 -3.83 3.37
CA LEU A 92 10.54 -4.51 2.22
C LEU A 92 9.53 -5.57 2.64
N LYS A 93 9.87 -6.41 3.61
CA LYS A 93 8.93 -7.41 4.12
C LYS A 93 7.78 -6.77 4.89
N GLY A 94 8.08 -5.71 5.66
CA GLY A 94 7.05 -4.98 6.38
C GLY A 94 6.00 -4.40 5.45
N MET A 95 6.40 -3.80 4.34
CA MET A 95 5.48 -3.29 3.33
C MET A 95 4.70 -4.41 2.66
N GLU A 96 5.37 -5.50 2.31
CA GLU A 96 4.73 -6.66 1.71
C GLU A 96 3.65 -7.23 2.61
N TYR A 97 3.94 -7.42 3.89
CA TYR A 97 2.97 -7.95 4.84
C TYR A 97 1.84 -6.97 5.12
N GLU A 98 2.15 -5.68 5.18
CA GLU A 98 1.13 -4.65 5.36
C GLU A 98 0.14 -4.67 4.20
N ILE A 99 0.62 -4.61 2.96
CA ILE A 99 -0.23 -4.60 1.77
C ILE A 99 -1.02 -5.91 1.67
N SER A 100 -0.36 -7.04 1.87
CA SER A 100 -1.02 -8.35 1.86
C SER A 100 -2.08 -8.45 2.94
N GLY A 101 -1.83 -7.88 4.11
CA GLY A 101 -2.79 -7.84 5.20
C GLY A 101 -4.05 -7.07 4.85
N TYR A 102 -3.93 -5.92 4.20
CA TYR A 102 -5.08 -5.16 3.71
C TYR A 102 -5.88 -5.93 2.68
N ILE A 103 -5.19 -6.57 1.74
CA ILE A 103 -5.82 -7.39 0.70
C ILE A 103 -6.60 -8.56 1.33
N GLU A 104 -5.97 -9.28 2.25
CA GLU A 104 -6.61 -10.42 2.91
C GLU A 104 -7.80 -9.99 3.77
N ALA A 105 -7.67 -8.88 4.48
CA ALA A 105 -8.77 -8.34 5.29
C ALA A 105 -9.97 -7.98 4.41
N MET A 106 -9.70 -7.36 3.25
CA MET A 106 -10.76 -7.02 2.32
C MET A 106 -11.44 -8.25 1.75
N LYS A 107 -10.68 -9.26 1.34
CA LYS A 107 -11.23 -10.52 0.82
C LYS A 107 -12.11 -11.24 1.84
N HIS A 108 -11.73 -11.15 3.11
CA HIS A 108 -12.49 -11.78 4.18
C HIS A 108 -13.85 -11.11 4.37
N LYS A 109 -13.89 -9.79 4.26
CA LYS A 109 -15.12 -9.00 4.41
C LYS A 109 -15.98 -9.01 3.15
N TYR A 110 -15.33 -8.98 1.98
CA TYR A 110 -16.00 -8.96 0.67
C TYR A 110 -15.48 -10.13 -0.14
N PRO A 111 -16.22 -11.26 -0.19
CA PRO A 111 -15.75 -12.45 -0.89
C PRO A 111 -15.37 -12.13 -2.33
N VAL A 112 -14.10 -12.34 -2.66
CA VAL A 112 -13.54 -12.07 -3.98
C VAL A 112 -13.07 -13.36 -4.59
N THR A 113 -13.41 -13.54 -5.87
CA THR A 113 -12.73 -14.55 -6.65
C THR A 113 -11.47 -13.91 -7.19
N PHE A 114 -10.31 -14.39 -6.72
CA PHE A 114 -9.05 -13.82 -7.11
C PHE A 114 -8.85 -13.89 -8.62
N GLY A 115 -8.42 -12.78 -9.12
CA GLY A 115 -7.88 -12.71 -10.46
C GLY A 115 -8.87 -12.25 -11.50
N PHE A 116 -10.13 -12.08 -11.17
CA PHE A 116 -11.00 -11.60 -12.19
C PHE A 116 -12.33 -11.19 -11.74
N PHE A 117 -12.72 -10.28 -12.21
CA PHE A 117 -13.90 -9.54 -12.60
C PHE A 117 -15.27 -10.20 -12.38
N ASN A 118 -15.33 -11.39 -11.83
CA ASN A 118 -16.57 -12.04 -11.45
C ASN A 118 -16.82 -12.00 -9.95
N GLY A 119 -15.89 -11.40 -9.23
CA GLY A 119 -16.02 -11.20 -7.80
C GLY A 119 -16.83 -9.95 -7.51
N SER A 120 -17.31 -9.87 -6.29
CA SER A 120 -17.97 -8.67 -5.78
C SER A 120 -16.97 -7.57 -5.41
N ALA A 121 -15.66 -7.82 -5.44
CA ALA A 121 -14.64 -6.85 -5.07
C ALA A 121 -13.44 -6.89 -6.00
N MET A 122 -12.82 -5.73 -6.20
CA MET A 122 -11.62 -5.56 -7.00
C MET A 122 -10.52 -4.90 -6.19
N ILE A 123 -9.27 -5.22 -6.54
CA ILE A 123 -8.10 -4.58 -5.98
C ILE A 123 -7.41 -3.83 -7.10
N PHE A 124 -7.32 -2.51 -6.93
CA PHE A 124 -6.66 -1.62 -7.87
C PHE A 124 -5.37 -1.15 -7.24
N LEU A 125 -4.24 -1.58 -7.78
CA LEU A 125 -2.94 -1.26 -7.24
C LEU A 125 -2.23 -0.27 -8.14
N LEU A 126 -1.90 0.90 -7.58
CA LEU A 126 -1.08 1.91 -8.23
C LEU A 126 0.29 1.91 -7.57
N ILE A 127 1.32 1.71 -8.36
CA ILE A 127 2.70 1.79 -7.88
C ILE A 127 3.35 2.97 -8.58
N GLN A 128 3.78 3.94 -7.78
CA GLN A 128 4.49 5.10 -8.28
C GLN A 128 5.97 4.95 -7.97
N THR A 129 6.78 5.20 -8.96
CA THR A 129 8.23 5.14 -8.84
C THR A 129 8.83 6.51 -8.55
#